data_8249aea4960a916db6ac2e77448c4a4d
#
_entry.id   8249aea4960a916db6ac2e77448c4a4d
#
_cell.length_a   1.000
_cell.length_b   1.000
_cell.length_c   1.000
_cell.angle_alpha   90.00
_cell.angle_beta   90.00
_cell.angle_gamma   90.00
#
_symmetry.space_group_name_H-M   'P 1'
#
loop_
_entity.id
_entity.type
_entity.pdbx_description
1 polymer ?
#
loop_
_entity_poly.entity_id
_entity_poly.type
_entity_poly.pdbx_seq_one_letter_code
_entity_poly.pdbx_strand_id
1 'polypeptide(L)'
;MIYLDNGATSFHKPQNVRRAMVEAMARCANPGRGGYPAAMEAANTVFRCREEAGKFFGCDPEQVVFTSNCTHGLNIAIHTLVKPGGKVAVSGFEHNAVTRPLHGLGAEIKVAGRKLFDWDNTLQEFDEALSSGADAAVFTHVSNVFGYILPVEEMARMCRDRGVPFILDAAQSAGMLPVSLPDLGAEFIAMPGHKGLLGPQGTGILLCGRLPEPLMAGGTGSESIRQEMPDFLPDRAEAGTLNVPGIAGLWAGMRYLRRVGIINILKAEQRQARRCAEGLQKLGMQVFFGEHQAGTVSFVPGMDCEGAAEILARRGIAVRAGLHCAPFAHESAGTLETGTVRVSFGHDADDRQTQVFLQAAAKLPVRSL
;
A
#
# COMPACT_ATOMS: atom_id res chain seq x y z
N MET A 1 -19.99 15.72 1.23
CA MET A 1 -18.51 15.81 1.12
C MET A 1 -18.08 14.94 -0.07
N ILE A 2 -17.25 15.45 -0.94
CA ILE A 2 -16.56 14.71 -2.00
C ILE A 2 -15.23 14.24 -1.40
N TYR A 3 -15.01 12.93 -1.34
CA TYR A 3 -13.80 12.36 -0.75
C TYR A 3 -12.85 11.87 -1.83
N LEU A 4 -11.70 12.52 -1.96
CA LEU A 4 -10.66 12.27 -2.96
C LEU A 4 -9.28 12.08 -2.32
N ASP A 5 -9.24 11.52 -1.10
CA ASP A 5 -7.99 11.14 -0.40
C ASP A 5 -7.93 9.62 -0.11
N ASN A 6 -8.40 8.80 -1.07
CA ASN A 6 -8.39 7.33 -0.93
C ASN A 6 -6.97 6.75 -0.85
N GLY A 7 -5.97 7.43 -1.39
CA GLY A 7 -4.57 7.06 -1.24
C GLY A 7 -4.04 7.11 0.21
N ALA A 8 -4.71 7.87 1.10
CA ALA A 8 -4.45 7.82 2.54
C ALA A 8 -5.22 6.69 3.21
N THR A 9 -6.51 6.58 2.96
CA THR A 9 -7.39 5.48 3.41
C THR A 9 -8.67 5.48 2.59
N SER A 10 -9.24 4.34 2.27
CA SER A 10 -10.58 4.30 1.69
C SER A 10 -11.60 4.70 2.76
N PHE A 11 -12.31 5.81 2.56
CA PHE A 11 -13.27 6.33 3.54
C PHE A 11 -14.61 5.59 3.48
N HIS A 12 -15.15 5.43 2.27
CA HIS A 12 -16.42 4.73 2.04
C HIS A 12 -16.20 3.22 2.03
N LYS A 13 -16.40 2.58 3.18
CA LYS A 13 -16.32 1.12 3.27
C LYS A 13 -17.64 0.50 2.79
N PRO A 14 -17.60 -0.62 2.04
CA PRO A 14 -18.78 -1.40 1.74
C PRO A 14 -19.54 -1.79 3.00
N GLN A 15 -20.87 -1.83 2.93
CA GLN A 15 -21.72 -2.09 4.10
C GLN A 15 -21.41 -3.42 4.80
N ASN A 16 -21.06 -4.46 4.01
CA ASN A 16 -20.68 -5.77 4.53
C ASN A 16 -19.43 -5.73 5.42
N VAL A 17 -18.49 -4.80 5.17
CA VAL A 17 -17.28 -4.61 5.99
C VAL A 17 -17.69 -4.15 7.40
N ARG A 18 -18.49 -3.09 7.49
CA ARG A 18 -18.97 -2.58 8.78
C ARG A 18 -19.77 -3.62 9.55
N ARG A 19 -20.65 -4.33 8.85
CA ARG A 19 -21.47 -5.38 9.44
C ARG A 19 -20.61 -6.53 9.99
N ALA A 20 -19.63 -7.01 9.25
CA ALA A 20 -18.74 -8.07 9.69
C ALA A 20 -17.96 -7.70 10.96
N MET A 21 -17.50 -6.45 11.08
CA MET A 21 -16.82 -5.96 12.28
C MET A 21 -17.73 -5.99 13.51
N VAL A 22 -18.96 -5.47 13.38
CA VAL A 22 -19.95 -5.44 14.49
C VAL A 22 -20.33 -6.87 14.92
N GLU A 23 -20.56 -7.77 13.96
CA GLU A 23 -20.87 -9.16 14.23
C GLU A 23 -19.71 -9.88 14.94
N ALA A 24 -18.46 -9.64 14.53
CA ALA A 24 -17.30 -10.20 15.19
C ALA A 24 -17.13 -9.69 16.63
N MET A 25 -17.34 -8.39 16.88
CA MET A 25 -17.32 -7.84 18.24
C MET A 25 -18.39 -8.46 19.15
N ALA A 26 -19.54 -8.84 18.60
CA ALA A 26 -20.63 -9.45 19.36
C ALA A 26 -20.46 -10.95 19.63
N ARG A 27 -19.71 -11.68 18.77
CA ARG A 27 -19.69 -13.15 18.77
C ARG A 27 -18.32 -13.77 19.03
N CYS A 28 -17.24 -13.06 18.73
CA CYS A 28 -15.88 -13.58 18.83
C CYS A 28 -15.24 -13.25 20.18
N ALA A 29 -14.65 -14.26 20.79
CA ALA A 29 -13.72 -14.09 21.93
C ALA A 29 -12.26 -14.17 21.46
N ASN A 30 -11.33 -14.57 22.31
CA ASN A 30 -9.92 -14.77 21.93
C ASN A 30 -9.79 -16.00 21.00
N PRO A 31 -9.14 -15.87 19.82
CA PRO A 31 -8.95 -16.99 18.89
C PRO A 31 -7.96 -18.06 19.36
N GLY A 32 -7.26 -17.83 20.50
CA GLY A 32 -6.38 -18.83 21.10
C GLY A 32 -7.16 -20.02 21.66
N ARG A 33 -6.55 -21.10 21.92
CA ARG A 33 -6.87 -22.45 22.44
C ARG A 33 -8.19 -22.69 23.22
N GLY A 34 -9.16 -21.77 23.22
CA GLY A 34 -10.46 -21.96 23.86
C GLY A 34 -11.37 -22.88 23.04
N GLY A 35 -11.80 -24.00 23.64
CA GLY A 35 -12.74 -24.94 22.99
C GLY A 35 -14.22 -24.52 23.04
N TYR A 36 -14.54 -23.33 23.54
CA TYR A 36 -15.91 -22.84 23.63
C TYR A 36 -16.34 -22.07 22.35
N PRO A 37 -17.64 -22.01 22.05
CA PRO A 37 -18.13 -21.52 20.76
C PRO A 37 -17.61 -20.16 20.32
N ALA A 38 -17.52 -19.17 21.21
CA ALA A 38 -17.05 -17.84 20.87
C ALA A 38 -15.55 -17.78 20.52
N ALA A 39 -14.70 -18.63 21.14
CA ALA A 39 -13.27 -18.73 20.78
C ALA A 39 -13.09 -19.46 19.43
N MET A 40 -13.89 -20.52 19.20
CA MET A 40 -13.89 -21.24 17.92
C MET A 40 -14.37 -20.34 16.76
N GLU A 41 -15.38 -19.50 16.98
CA GLU A 41 -15.85 -18.53 15.98
C GLU A 41 -14.75 -17.49 15.65
N ALA A 42 -14.03 -17.01 16.65
CA ALA A 42 -12.88 -16.13 16.46
C ALA A 42 -11.77 -16.79 15.63
N ALA A 43 -11.39 -18.01 15.98
CA ALA A 43 -10.38 -18.78 15.25
C ALA A 43 -10.80 -19.05 13.80
N ASN A 44 -12.07 -19.46 13.59
CA ASN A 44 -12.62 -19.66 12.26
C ASN A 44 -12.65 -18.35 11.43
N THR A 45 -12.97 -17.22 12.05
CA THR A 45 -12.95 -15.89 11.37
C THR A 45 -11.54 -15.55 10.89
N VAL A 46 -10.53 -15.72 11.72
CA VAL A 46 -9.12 -15.50 11.37
C VAL A 46 -8.69 -16.45 10.24
N PHE A 47 -8.98 -17.73 10.37
CA PHE A 47 -8.62 -18.74 9.38
C PHE A 47 -9.27 -18.47 8.01
N ARG A 48 -10.57 -18.19 7.96
CA ARG A 48 -11.28 -17.84 6.72
C ARG A 48 -10.71 -16.60 6.05
N CYS A 49 -10.25 -15.61 6.82
CA CYS A 49 -9.60 -14.44 6.25
C CYS A 49 -8.25 -14.80 5.62
N ARG A 50 -7.46 -15.70 6.25
CA ARG A 50 -6.21 -16.21 5.66
C ARG A 50 -6.47 -16.96 4.37
N GLU A 51 -7.45 -17.88 4.35
CA GLU A 51 -7.84 -18.59 3.13
C GLU A 51 -8.25 -17.64 2.00
N GLU A 52 -9.02 -16.59 2.33
CA GLU A 52 -9.43 -15.60 1.35
C GLU A 52 -8.24 -14.81 0.82
N ALA A 53 -7.31 -14.40 1.70
CA ALA A 53 -6.06 -13.74 1.31
C ALA A 53 -5.18 -14.67 0.47
N GLY A 54 -5.02 -15.92 0.86
CA GLY A 54 -4.29 -16.92 0.07
C GLY A 54 -4.85 -17.06 -1.36
N LYS A 55 -6.17 -17.16 -1.48
CA LYS A 55 -6.86 -17.19 -2.79
C LYS A 55 -6.73 -15.88 -3.58
N PHE A 56 -6.66 -14.75 -2.88
CA PHE A 56 -6.57 -13.42 -3.50
C PHE A 56 -5.17 -13.14 -4.06
N PHE A 57 -4.13 -13.64 -3.39
CA PHE A 57 -2.73 -13.38 -3.68
C PHE A 57 -1.96 -14.60 -4.18
N GLY A 58 -2.65 -15.73 -4.45
CA GLY A 58 -2.08 -16.94 -5.04
C GLY A 58 -1.11 -17.71 -4.14
N CYS A 59 -1.26 -17.64 -2.81
CA CYS A 59 -0.34 -18.28 -1.87
C CYS A 59 -1.08 -19.17 -0.87
N ASP A 60 -0.32 -19.99 -0.15
CA ASP A 60 -0.88 -20.80 0.93
C ASP A 60 -1.35 -19.90 2.09
N PRO A 61 -2.47 -20.27 2.77
CA PRO A 61 -2.96 -19.50 3.90
C PRO A 61 -1.92 -19.32 5.02
N GLU A 62 -1.03 -20.28 5.22
CA GLU A 62 0.04 -20.20 6.21
C GLU A 62 1.07 -19.10 5.90
N GLN A 63 1.26 -18.74 4.61
CA GLN A 63 2.14 -17.65 4.19
C GLN A 63 1.54 -16.25 4.44
N VAL A 64 0.29 -16.18 4.90
CA VAL A 64 -0.40 -14.92 5.19
C VAL A 64 -0.24 -14.57 6.65
N VAL A 65 0.48 -13.51 6.96
CA VAL A 65 0.68 -12.96 8.31
C VAL A 65 -0.14 -11.68 8.47
N PHE A 66 -0.97 -11.60 9.51
CA PHE A 66 -1.69 -10.38 9.83
C PHE A 66 -0.78 -9.41 10.60
N THR A 67 -0.78 -8.17 10.16
CA THR A 67 -0.04 -7.08 10.78
C THR A 67 -0.99 -5.94 11.17
N SER A 68 -0.55 -5.02 12.01
CA SER A 68 -1.35 -3.84 12.37
C SER A 68 -1.51 -2.84 11.21
N ASN A 69 -0.59 -2.84 10.24
CA ASN A 69 -0.57 -2.00 9.04
C ASN A 69 0.58 -2.41 8.11
N CYS A 70 0.68 -1.80 6.94
CA CYS A 70 1.76 -2.05 5.98
C CYS A 70 3.15 -1.74 6.56
N THR A 71 3.30 -0.65 7.31
CA THR A 71 4.57 -0.26 7.93
C THR A 71 5.10 -1.35 8.87
N HIS A 72 4.21 -2.00 9.64
CA HIS A 72 4.59 -3.14 10.48
C HIS A 72 5.12 -4.30 9.62
N GLY A 73 4.39 -4.68 8.55
CA GLY A 73 4.84 -5.74 7.62
C GLY A 73 6.17 -5.40 6.94
N LEU A 74 6.34 -4.16 6.46
CA LEU A 74 7.60 -3.71 5.86
C LEU A 74 8.77 -3.76 6.85
N ASN A 75 8.55 -3.39 8.12
CA ASN A 75 9.60 -3.50 9.14
C ASN A 75 10.01 -4.97 9.39
N ILE A 76 9.05 -5.90 9.50
CA ILE A 76 9.36 -7.33 9.61
C ILE A 76 10.21 -7.78 8.42
N ALA A 77 9.78 -7.46 7.20
CA ALA A 77 10.46 -7.87 5.97
C ALA A 77 11.87 -7.26 5.85
N ILE A 78 12.00 -5.96 6.09
CA ILE A 78 13.27 -5.24 5.98
C ILE A 78 14.27 -5.74 7.03
N HIS A 79 13.87 -5.86 8.29
CA HIS A 79 14.75 -6.40 9.34
C HIS A 79 15.11 -7.88 9.13
N THR A 80 14.32 -8.63 8.35
CA THR A 80 14.65 -10.00 7.96
C THR A 80 15.72 -10.05 6.87
N LEU A 81 15.61 -9.21 5.84
CA LEU A 81 16.48 -9.29 4.66
C LEU A 81 17.71 -8.40 4.73
N VAL A 82 17.59 -7.24 5.37
CA VAL A 82 18.63 -6.21 5.35
C VAL A 82 19.42 -6.24 6.65
N LYS A 83 20.70 -6.56 6.54
CA LYS A 83 21.63 -6.44 7.67
C LYS A 83 22.05 -4.99 7.90
N PRO A 84 22.44 -4.61 9.13
CA PRO A 84 23.01 -3.29 9.37
C PRO A 84 24.17 -2.98 8.40
N GLY A 85 24.11 -1.81 7.74
CA GLY A 85 25.08 -1.40 6.74
C GLY A 85 24.97 -2.08 5.36
N GLY A 86 23.96 -2.93 5.16
CA GLY A 86 23.74 -3.63 3.89
C GLY A 86 23.38 -2.68 2.74
N LYS A 87 23.65 -3.11 1.49
CA LYS A 87 23.33 -2.35 0.28
C LYS A 87 21.96 -2.70 -0.24
N VAL A 88 21.10 -1.71 -0.45
CA VAL A 88 19.70 -1.93 -0.85
C VAL A 88 19.34 -1.09 -2.08
N ALA A 89 18.87 -1.76 -3.13
CA ALA A 89 18.28 -1.10 -4.28
C ALA A 89 16.83 -0.73 -3.97
N VAL A 90 16.44 0.52 -4.20
CA VAL A 90 15.07 1.02 -4.01
C VAL A 90 14.62 1.85 -5.21
N SER A 91 13.31 2.01 -5.39
CA SER A 91 12.81 2.92 -6.42
C SER A 91 12.90 4.39 -5.99
N GLY A 92 12.86 5.30 -6.96
CA GLY A 92 12.77 6.74 -6.73
C GLY A 92 11.42 7.20 -6.16
N PHE A 93 10.52 6.27 -5.78
CA PHE A 93 9.14 6.58 -5.38
C PHE A 93 8.75 6.01 -4.01
N GLU A 94 9.73 5.60 -3.21
CA GLU A 94 9.48 4.92 -1.95
C GLU A 94 8.82 5.81 -0.89
N HIS A 95 7.93 5.18 -0.14
CA HIS A 95 7.31 5.78 1.05
C HIS A 95 8.26 5.72 2.27
N ASN A 96 8.09 6.62 3.22
CA ASN A 96 8.84 6.63 4.49
C ASN A 96 8.76 5.32 5.29
N ALA A 97 7.77 4.46 5.03
CA ALA A 97 7.68 3.14 5.63
C ALA A 97 8.80 2.19 5.18
N VAL A 98 9.44 2.48 4.04
CA VAL A 98 10.62 1.80 3.50
C VAL A 98 11.89 2.55 3.88
N THR A 99 11.97 3.85 3.59
CA THR A 99 13.21 4.59 3.72
C THR A 99 13.68 4.79 5.16
N ARG A 100 12.76 4.96 6.11
CA ARG A 100 13.12 5.15 7.51
C ARG A 100 13.69 3.89 8.18
N PRO A 101 13.11 2.69 8.03
CA PRO A 101 13.76 1.46 8.53
C PRO A 101 15.13 1.23 7.91
N LEU A 102 15.30 1.44 6.60
CA LEU A 102 16.59 1.32 5.94
C LEU A 102 17.62 2.31 6.50
N HIS A 103 17.20 3.56 6.70
CA HIS A 103 18.06 4.56 7.35
C HIS A 103 18.42 4.15 8.78
N GLY A 104 17.45 3.62 9.55
CA GLY A 104 17.68 3.12 10.91
C GLY A 104 18.68 1.97 10.98
N LEU A 105 18.78 1.16 9.94
CA LEU A 105 19.78 0.09 9.80
C LEU A 105 21.15 0.61 9.26
N GLY A 106 21.28 1.88 8.94
CA GLY A 106 22.47 2.44 8.33
C GLY A 106 22.73 1.86 6.92
N ALA A 107 21.68 1.41 6.23
CA ALA A 107 21.79 0.81 4.91
C ALA A 107 22.32 1.79 3.86
N GLU A 108 23.19 1.30 2.95
CA GLU A 108 23.57 2.03 1.75
C GLU A 108 22.47 1.92 0.71
N ILE A 109 21.72 3.01 0.52
CA ILE A 109 20.55 3.04 -0.37
C ILE A 109 20.98 3.44 -1.78
N LYS A 110 20.69 2.59 -2.76
CA LYS A 110 20.85 2.86 -4.19
C LYS A 110 19.48 3.14 -4.78
N VAL A 111 19.19 4.40 -5.08
CA VAL A 111 17.91 4.84 -5.64
C VAL A 111 17.94 4.73 -7.16
N ALA A 112 16.95 4.06 -7.74
CA ALA A 112 16.84 3.81 -9.17
C ALA A 112 15.45 4.25 -9.72
N GLY A 113 15.39 4.58 -11.01
CA GLY A 113 14.12 4.88 -11.69
C GLY A 113 13.47 6.18 -11.22
N ARG A 114 14.23 7.28 -11.22
CA ARG A 114 13.72 8.59 -10.79
C ARG A 114 12.83 9.29 -11.81
N LYS A 115 12.80 8.84 -13.07
CA LYS A 115 12.01 9.47 -14.12
C LYS A 115 10.55 8.99 -14.07
N LEU A 116 9.64 9.93 -13.87
CA LEU A 116 8.19 9.64 -13.79
C LEU A 116 7.67 9.08 -15.12
N PHE A 117 6.86 8.02 -15.04
CA PHE A 117 6.13 7.42 -16.16
C PHE A 117 7.04 6.86 -17.28
N ASP A 118 8.28 6.52 -16.96
CA ASP A 118 9.27 5.97 -17.89
C ASP A 118 9.78 4.62 -17.38
N TRP A 119 9.20 3.54 -17.88
CA TRP A 119 9.59 2.17 -17.51
C TRP A 119 10.99 1.81 -17.96
N ASP A 120 11.40 2.28 -19.16
CA ASP A 120 12.74 1.98 -19.70
C ASP A 120 13.83 2.56 -18.80
N ASN A 121 13.67 3.82 -18.38
CA ASN A 121 14.59 4.44 -17.43
C ASN A 121 14.55 3.72 -16.07
N THR A 122 13.36 3.35 -15.59
CA THR A 122 13.22 2.63 -14.31
C THR A 122 13.96 1.30 -14.35
N LEU A 123 13.81 0.52 -15.41
CA LEU A 123 14.45 -0.80 -15.56
C LEU A 123 15.94 -0.67 -15.75
N GLN A 124 16.41 0.29 -16.56
CA GLN A 124 17.84 0.53 -16.77
C GLN A 124 18.54 0.88 -15.44
N GLU A 125 18.06 1.90 -14.73
CA GLU A 125 18.71 2.32 -13.48
C GLU A 125 18.59 1.26 -12.38
N PHE A 126 17.50 0.45 -12.37
CA PHE A 126 17.35 -0.66 -11.45
C PHE A 126 18.35 -1.78 -11.75
N ASP A 127 18.62 -2.08 -13.02
CA ASP A 127 19.66 -3.01 -13.44
C ASP A 127 21.05 -2.58 -12.94
N GLU A 128 21.37 -1.31 -13.11
CA GLU A 128 22.62 -0.71 -12.62
C GLU A 128 22.74 -0.80 -11.09
N ALA A 129 21.64 -0.52 -10.37
CA ALA A 129 21.59 -0.61 -8.91
C ALA A 129 21.82 -2.04 -8.41
N LEU A 130 21.19 -3.05 -9.04
CA LEU A 130 21.40 -4.46 -8.70
C LEU A 130 22.84 -4.89 -9.02
N SER A 131 23.36 -4.49 -10.18
CA SER A 131 24.73 -4.83 -10.64
C SER A 131 25.82 -4.22 -9.77
N SER A 132 25.52 -3.16 -9.01
CA SER A 132 26.45 -2.56 -8.04
C SER A 132 26.65 -3.39 -6.76
N GLY A 133 26.03 -4.57 -6.68
CA GLY A 133 26.15 -5.50 -5.56
C GLY A 133 25.13 -5.24 -4.45
N ALA A 134 23.86 -5.09 -4.80
CA ALA A 134 22.78 -4.98 -3.82
C ALA A 134 22.57 -6.30 -3.07
N ASP A 135 22.48 -6.24 -1.74
CA ASP A 135 22.18 -7.39 -0.87
C ASP A 135 20.66 -7.71 -0.86
N ALA A 136 19.85 -6.70 -1.10
CA ALA A 136 18.40 -6.81 -1.20
C ALA A 136 17.81 -5.68 -2.07
N ALA A 137 16.57 -5.84 -2.51
CA ALA A 137 15.81 -4.79 -3.15
C ALA A 137 14.48 -4.55 -2.40
N VAL A 138 14.05 -3.29 -2.33
CA VAL A 138 12.72 -2.92 -1.79
C VAL A 138 12.12 -1.89 -2.73
N PHE A 139 10.95 -2.17 -3.28
CA PHE A 139 10.31 -1.23 -4.19
C PHE A 139 8.80 -1.20 -4.06
N THR A 140 8.24 -0.01 -4.27
CA THR A 140 6.79 0.18 -4.31
C THR A 140 6.22 -0.26 -5.66
N HIS A 141 5.02 -0.84 -5.65
CA HIS A 141 4.33 -1.17 -6.89
C HIS A 141 3.69 0.05 -7.55
N VAL A 142 3.15 0.96 -6.72
CA VAL A 142 2.50 2.18 -7.20
C VAL A 142 2.88 3.34 -6.30
N SER A 143 3.38 4.42 -6.90
CA SER A 143 3.68 5.66 -6.17
C SER A 143 2.43 6.21 -5.50
N ASN A 144 2.50 6.40 -4.18
CA ASN A 144 1.41 6.99 -3.42
C ASN A 144 1.22 8.49 -3.69
N VAL A 145 2.18 9.14 -4.34
CA VAL A 145 2.12 10.56 -4.72
C VAL A 145 1.56 10.71 -6.12
N PHE A 146 2.16 10.02 -7.10
CA PHE A 146 1.89 10.27 -8.51
C PHE A 146 0.99 9.23 -9.18
N GLY A 147 0.67 8.12 -8.47
CA GLY A 147 -0.09 7.02 -9.07
C GLY A 147 0.65 6.30 -10.20
N TYR A 148 1.97 6.51 -10.32
CA TYR A 148 2.82 5.83 -11.29
C TYR A 148 2.95 4.35 -10.90
N ILE A 149 2.57 3.45 -11.80
CA ILE A 149 2.69 2.00 -11.67
C ILE A 149 4.07 1.61 -12.16
N LEU A 150 4.88 1.01 -11.30
CA LEU A 150 6.22 0.55 -11.66
C LEU A 150 6.16 -0.83 -12.34
N PRO A 151 7.15 -1.18 -13.19
CA PRO A 151 7.24 -2.47 -13.92
C PRO A 151 7.73 -3.60 -13.00
N VAL A 152 6.93 -3.93 -11.98
CA VAL A 152 7.37 -4.81 -10.88
C VAL A 152 7.60 -6.26 -11.32
N GLU A 153 6.94 -6.73 -12.37
CA GLU A 153 7.15 -8.06 -12.93
C GLU A 153 8.56 -8.19 -13.52
N GLU A 154 9.01 -7.17 -14.27
CA GLU A 154 10.35 -7.09 -14.84
C GLU A 154 11.39 -6.89 -13.75
N MET A 155 11.15 -5.99 -12.80
CA MET A 155 12.05 -5.75 -11.65
C MET A 155 12.22 -7.03 -10.82
N ALA A 156 11.14 -7.76 -10.57
CA ALA A 156 11.15 -9.04 -9.86
C ALA A 156 11.98 -10.10 -10.62
N ARG A 157 11.83 -10.19 -11.95
CA ARG A 157 12.65 -11.07 -12.78
C ARG A 157 14.14 -10.71 -12.67
N MET A 158 14.48 -9.43 -12.77
CA MET A 158 15.87 -8.97 -12.65
C MET A 158 16.49 -9.32 -11.29
N CYS A 159 15.70 -9.22 -10.21
CA CYS A 159 16.11 -9.68 -8.87
C CYS A 159 16.38 -11.18 -8.85
N ARG A 160 15.46 -12.01 -9.37
CA ARG A 160 15.62 -13.47 -9.42
C ARG A 160 16.83 -13.88 -10.24
N ASP A 161 17.03 -13.29 -11.42
CA ASP A 161 18.16 -13.61 -12.32
C ASP A 161 19.52 -13.33 -11.67
N ARG A 162 19.55 -12.42 -10.69
CA ARG A 162 20.77 -12.05 -9.93
C ARG A 162 20.85 -12.67 -8.53
N GLY A 163 19.82 -13.43 -8.12
CA GLY A 163 19.74 -14.00 -6.78
C GLY A 163 19.62 -12.93 -5.68
N VAL A 164 19.11 -11.75 -5.99
CA VAL A 164 18.87 -10.67 -5.02
C VAL A 164 17.47 -10.81 -4.45
N PRO A 165 17.33 -11.05 -3.13
CA PRO A 165 16.01 -11.13 -2.50
C PRO A 165 15.31 -9.77 -2.50
N PHE A 166 13.96 -9.74 -2.63
CA PHE A 166 13.26 -8.47 -2.65
C PHE A 166 11.95 -8.45 -1.85
N ILE A 167 11.57 -7.24 -1.48
CA ILE A 167 10.33 -6.89 -0.80
C ILE A 167 9.51 -5.98 -1.72
N LEU A 168 8.23 -6.30 -1.89
CA LEU A 168 7.28 -5.44 -2.59
C LEU A 168 6.41 -4.66 -1.57
N ASP A 169 6.43 -3.33 -1.66
CA ASP A 169 5.42 -2.49 -1.02
C ASP A 169 4.19 -2.39 -1.94
N ALA A 170 3.15 -3.16 -1.61
CA ALA A 170 1.88 -3.18 -2.32
C ALA A 170 0.82 -2.26 -1.68
N ALA A 171 1.24 -1.21 -0.96
CA ALA A 171 0.34 -0.34 -0.20
C ALA A 171 -0.69 0.39 -1.08
N GLN A 172 -0.38 0.65 -2.33
CA GLN A 172 -1.27 1.33 -3.27
C GLN A 172 -1.79 0.41 -4.39
N SER A 173 -1.31 -0.84 -4.46
CA SER A 173 -1.71 -1.79 -5.51
C SER A 173 -2.62 -2.90 -5.02
N ALA A 174 -2.45 -3.38 -3.78
CA ALA A 174 -3.28 -4.45 -3.23
C ALA A 174 -4.77 -4.07 -3.24
N GLY A 175 -5.58 -4.86 -3.94
CA GLY A 175 -7.01 -4.60 -4.14
C GLY A 175 -7.34 -3.74 -5.37
N MET A 176 -6.33 -3.28 -6.12
CA MET A 176 -6.49 -2.53 -7.37
C MET A 176 -5.81 -3.21 -8.56
N LEU A 177 -4.58 -3.68 -8.37
CA LEU A 177 -3.81 -4.42 -9.36
C LEU A 177 -3.71 -5.89 -8.96
N PRO A 178 -3.53 -6.81 -9.90
CA PRO A 178 -3.13 -8.17 -9.58
C PRO A 178 -1.80 -8.17 -8.83
N VAL A 179 -1.75 -8.90 -7.74
CA VAL A 179 -0.52 -9.14 -6.96
C VAL A 179 -0.52 -10.61 -6.61
N SER A 180 0.51 -11.33 -7.01
CA SER A 180 0.66 -12.76 -6.77
C SER A 180 2.04 -13.05 -6.18
N LEU A 181 2.07 -13.67 -5.01
CA LEU A 181 3.33 -14.00 -4.33
C LEU A 181 4.18 -14.97 -5.18
N PRO A 182 3.63 -16.11 -5.69
CA PRO A 182 4.42 -17.05 -6.48
C PRO A 182 4.84 -16.49 -7.84
N ASP A 183 4.00 -15.71 -8.53
CA ASP A 183 4.33 -15.18 -9.86
C ASP A 183 5.48 -14.17 -9.78
N LEU A 184 5.47 -13.31 -8.76
CA LEU A 184 6.56 -12.37 -8.51
C LEU A 184 7.79 -13.06 -7.95
N GLY A 185 7.62 -14.10 -7.11
CA GLY A 185 8.72 -14.74 -6.39
C GLY A 185 9.35 -13.81 -5.35
N ALA A 186 8.55 -12.92 -4.76
CA ALA A 186 9.01 -12.02 -3.72
C ALA A 186 9.29 -12.77 -2.42
N GLU A 187 10.31 -12.35 -1.68
CA GLU A 187 10.52 -12.85 -0.32
C GLU A 187 9.40 -12.36 0.62
N PHE A 188 8.95 -11.12 0.40
CA PHE A 188 7.84 -10.55 1.15
C PHE A 188 7.03 -9.57 0.30
N ILE A 189 5.70 -9.53 0.52
CA ILE A 189 4.82 -8.50 -0.01
C ILE A 189 4.01 -7.92 1.15
N ALA A 190 4.14 -6.62 1.39
CA ALA A 190 3.45 -5.94 2.48
C ALA A 190 2.33 -5.03 1.96
N MET A 191 1.19 -5.02 2.66
CA MET A 191 0.04 -4.19 2.29
C MET A 191 -0.83 -3.81 3.48
N PRO A 192 -1.50 -2.63 3.44
CA PRO A 192 -2.46 -2.23 4.46
C PRO A 192 -3.86 -2.79 4.15
N GLY A 193 -4.61 -3.13 5.17
CA GLY A 193 -6.00 -3.54 4.99
C GLY A 193 -6.95 -2.39 4.67
N HIS A 194 -6.61 -1.15 5.03
CA HIS A 194 -7.54 -0.02 5.04
C HIS A 194 -7.56 0.83 3.75
N LYS A 195 -6.75 0.52 2.75
CA LYS A 195 -6.73 1.18 1.43
C LYS A 195 -7.51 0.34 0.41
N GLY A 196 -6.87 -0.09 -0.66
CA GLY A 196 -7.52 -0.84 -1.75
C GLY A 196 -8.21 -2.13 -1.32
N LEU A 197 -7.77 -2.78 -0.23
CA LEU A 197 -8.45 -3.97 0.33
C LEU A 197 -9.77 -3.65 1.06
N LEU A 198 -10.13 -2.38 1.23
CA LEU A 198 -11.39 -1.89 1.81
C LEU A 198 -11.69 -2.35 3.25
N GLY A 199 -10.72 -2.94 3.93
CA GLY A 199 -10.79 -3.29 5.35
C GLY A 199 -10.65 -2.09 6.28
N PRO A 200 -10.72 -2.26 7.60
CA PRO A 200 -10.55 -1.18 8.57
C PRO A 200 -9.08 -0.80 8.77
N GLN A 201 -8.85 0.39 9.31
CA GLN A 201 -7.57 0.77 9.89
C GLN A 201 -7.17 -0.19 11.02
N GLY A 202 -5.88 -0.31 11.32
CA GLY A 202 -5.39 -1.26 12.29
C GLY A 202 -5.32 -2.71 11.78
N THR A 203 -5.33 -2.87 10.45
CA THR A 203 -5.12 -4.15 9.76
C THR A 203 -4.12 -4.00 8.62
N GLY A 204 -3.34 -5.05 8.40
CA GLY A 204 -2.42 -5.22 7.28
C GLY A 204 -2.16 -6.70 7.03
N ILE A 205 -1.54 -6.99 5.91
CA ILE A 205 -1.08 -8.32 5.52
C ILE A 205 0.39 -8.23 5.13
N LEU A 206 1.16 -9.21 5.59
CA LEU A 206 2.47 -9.54 5.06
C LEU A 206 2.36 -10.95 4.45
N LEU A 207 2.61 -11.06 3.15
CA LEU A 207 2.77 -12.36 2.49
C LEU A 207 4.24 -12.75 2.61
N CYS A 208 4.48 -13.99 3.01
CA CYS A 208 5.81 -14.51 3.32
C CYS A 208 6.20 -15.61 2.35
N GLY A 209 7.11 -15.34 1.42
CA GLY A 209 7.77 -16.34 0.57
C GLY A 209 8.86 -17.11 1.33
N ARG A 210 9.30 -16.58 2.45
CA ARG A 210 10.22 -17.23 3.40
C ARG A 210 9.84 -16.95 4.84
N LEU A 211 10.45 -17.68 5.76
CA LEU A 211 10.29 -17.48 7.20
C LEU A 211 10.91 -16.13 7.62
N PRO A 212 10.16 -15.20 8.23
CA PRO A 212 10.70 -13.91 8.68
C PRO A 212 11.41 -14.02 10.02
N GLU A 213 12.29 -13.08 10.31
CA GLU A 213 12.72 -12.82 11.67
C GLU A 213 11.63 -12.07 12.46
N PRO A 214 11.34 -12.47 13.69
CA PRO A 214 10.30 -11.83 14.48
C PRO A 214 10.73 -10.40 14.88
N LEU A 215 9.92 -9.41 14.51
CA LEU A 215 10.14 -8.02 14.93
C LEU A 215 9.75 -7.82 16.40
N MET A 216 8.76 -8.56 16.86
CA MET A 216 8.29 -8.57 18.25
C MET A 216 8.24 -10.02 18.75
N ALA A 217 8.67 -10.23 19.99
CA ALA A 217 8.54 -11.51 20.67
C ALA A 217 7.40 -11.45 21.68
N GLY A 218 6.60 -12.53 21.77
CA GLY A 218 5.46 -12.60 22.70
C GLY A 218 4.64 -13.87 22.52
N GLY A 219 3.55 -13.98 23.25
CA GLY A 219 2.67 -15.14 23.17
C GLY A 219 1.93 -15.19 21.82
N THR A 220 1.93 -16.37 21.20
CA THR A 220 1.23 -16.66 19.94
C THR A 220 0.07 -17.63 20.13
N GLY A 221 -0.04 -18.21 21.34
CA GLY A 221 -0.99 -19.29 21.65
C GLY A 221 -0.47 -20.69 21.35
N SER A 222 0.70 -20.86 20.75
CA SER A 222 1.38 -22.14 20.49
C SER A 222 2.68 -22.25 21.27
N GLU A 223 3.21 -23.46 21.38
CA GLU A 223 4.54 -23.81 21.94
C GLU A 223 4.93 -23.08 23.26
N SER A 224 3.96 -22.92 24.19
CA SER A 224 4.09 -22.05 25.39
C SER A 224 5.27 -22.41 26.34
N ILE A 225 5.88 -23.57 26.19
CA ILE A 225 7.04 -24.00 26.99
C ILE A 225 8.35 -23.39 26.45
N ARG A 226 8.42 -23.16 25.14
CA ARG A 226 9.61 -22.58 24.48
C ARG A 226 9.69 -21.08 24.77
N GLN A 227 10.91 -20.58 24.98
CA GLN A 227 11.15 -19.12 25.14
C GLN A 227 11.42 -18.42 23.82
N GLU A 228 11.83 -19.17 22.81
CA GLU A 228 11.99 -18.67 21.44
C GLU A 228 10.63 -18.56 20.75
N MET A 229 10.50 -17.61 19.82
CA MET A 229 9.34 -17.54 18.94
C MET A 229 9.26 -18.82 18.08
N PRO A 230 8.04 -19.30 17.76
CA PRO A 230 7.87 -20.47 16.90
C PRO A 230 8.66 -20.37 15.60
N ASP A 231 9.08 -21.50 15.05
CA ASP A 231 9.84 -21.60 13.80
C ASP A 231 8.96 -21.93 12.58
N PHE A 232 7.67 -21.61 12.68
CA PHE A 232 6.68 -21.78 11.62
C PHE A 232 5.75 -20.56 11.50
N LEU A 233 5.20 -20.37 10.31
CA LEU A 233 4.18 -19.36 10.01
C LEU A 233 2.77 -19.88 10.40
N PRO A 234 1.87 -18.99 10.74
CA PRO A 234 2.06 -17.53 10.88
C PRO A 234 2.57 -17.09 12.25
N ASP A 235 2.64 -18.00 13.22
CA ASP A 235 2.89 -17.74 14.64
C ASP A 235 4.21 -17.00 14.89
N ARG A 236 5.25 -17.28 14.10
CA ARG A 236 6.55 -16.59 14.20
C ARG A 236 6.47 -15.08 14.10
N ALA A 237 5.51 -14.55 13.35
CA ALA A 237 5.37 -13.12 13.10
C ALA A 237 4.10 -12.50 13.70
N GLU A 238 3.25 -13.29 14.39
CA GLU A 238 1.99 -12.84 14.98
C GLU A 238 2.01 -12.90 16.52
N ALA A 239 2.90 -12.12 17.14
CA ALA A 239 2.92 -12.01 18.59
C ALA A 239 1.74 -11.19 19.12
N GLY A 240 1.07 -11.71 20.14
CA GLY A 240 -0.05 -11.05 20.83
C GLY A 240 -1.43 -11.41 20.29
N THR A 241 -2.45 -10.80 20.86
CA THR A 241 -3.85 -11.06 20.48
C THR A 241 -4.19 -10.36 19.15
N LEU A 242 -4.68 -11.13 18.20
CA LEU A 242 -5.07 -10.61 16.89
C LEU A 242 -6.32 -9.71 16.95
N ASN A 243 -6.37 -8.73 16.06
CA ASN A 243 -7.52 -7.83 15.86
C ASN A 243 -8.66 -8.57 15.12
N VAL A 244 -9.35 -9.49 15.79
CA VAL A 244 -10.42 -10.32 15.18
C VAL A 244 -11.51 -9.49 14.49
N PRO A 245 -12.05 -8.42 15.10
CA PRO A 245 -13.06 -7.59 14.43
C PRO A 245 -12.50 -6.91 13.15
N GLY A 246 -11.25 -6.43 13.21
CA GLY A 246 -10.59 -5.84 12.05
C GLY A 246 -10.36 -6.87 10.93
N ILE A 247 -9.94 -8.08 11.28
CA ILE A 247 -9.73 -9.20 10.35
C ILE A 247 -11.05 -9.62 9.69
N ALA A 248 -12.16 -9.66 10.45
CA ALA A 248 -13.48 -9.91 9.90
C ALA A 248 -13.90 -8.86 8.86
N GLY A 249 -13.62 -7.58 9.14
CA GLY A 249 -13.82 -6.48 8.19
C GLY A 249 -12.96 -6.61 6.95
N LEU A 250 -11.69 -6.96 7.11
CA LEU A 250 -10.75 -7.17 6.00
C LEU A 250 -11.20 -8.33 5.09
N TRP A 251 -11.61 -9.45 5.69
CA TRP A 251 -12.20 -10.57 4.95
C TRP A 251 -13.41 -10.15 4.12
N ALA A 252 -14.34 -9.40 4.72
CA ALA A 252 -15.51 -8.89 4.01
C ALA A 252 -15.12 -7.94 2.86
N GLY A 253 -14.08 -7.12 3.02
CA GLY A 253 -13.52 -6.24 1.99
C GLY A 253 -12.98 -7.03 0.80
N MET A 254 -12.11 -8.01 1.02
CA MET A 254 -11.55 -8.86 -0.03
C MET A 254 -12.64 -9.64 -0.79
N ARG A 255 -13.64 -10.18 -0.10
CA ARG A 255 -14.79 -10.82 -0.75
C ARG A 255 -15.61 -9.87 -1.61
N TYR A 256 -15.76 -8.61 -1.18
CA TYR A 256 -16.40 -7.57 -2.00
C TYR A 256 -15.61 -7.33 -3.28
N LEU A 257 -14.30 -7.15 -3.18
CA LEU A 257 -13.41 -6.94 -4.33
C LEU A 257 -13.46 -8.09 -5.33
N ARG A 258 -13.43 -9.33 -4.86
CA ARG A 258 -13.55 -10.51 -5.74
C ARG A 258 -14.89 -10.54 -6.49
N ARG A 259 -15.97 -10.13 -5.85
CA ARG A 259 -17.29 -10.08 -6.48
C ARG A 259 -17.41 -8.96 -7.54
N VAL A 260 -16.86 -7.78 -7.26
CA VAL A 260 -16.91 -6.61 -8.17
C VAL A 260 -15.87 -6.72 -9.29
N GLY A 261 -14.72 -7.32 -8.99
CA GLY A 261 -13.56 -7.41 -9.86
C GLY A 261 -12.65 -6.18 -9.75
N ILE A 262 -11.42 -6.38 -9.27
CA ILE A 262 -10.45 -5.29 -9.06
C ILE A 262 -10.15 -4.51 -10.34
N ILE A 263 -10.11 -5.18 -11.49
CA ILE A 263 -9.86 -4.53 -12.79
C ILE A 263 -10.97 -3.55 -13.17
N ASN A 264 -12.23 -3.83 -12.79
CA ASN A 264 -13.33 -2.90 -13.04
C ASN A 264 -13.18 -1.62 -12.20
N ILE A 265 -12.74 -1.77 -10.94
CA ILE A 265 -12.45 -0.66 -10.04
C ILE A 265 -11.30 0.16 -10.62
N LEU A 266 -10.17 -0.46 -10.96
CA LEU A 266 -9.02 0.21 -11.55
C LEU A 266 -9.39 1.01 -12.80
N LYS A 267 -10.15 0.41 -13.74
CA LYS A 267 -10.59 1.11 -14.95
C LYS A 267 -11.46 2.33 -14.64
N ALA A 268 -12.32 2.26 -13.63
CA ALA A 268 -13.14 3.39 -13.19
C ALA A 268 -12.26 4.49 -12.59
N GLU A 269 -11.34 4.15 -11.69
CA GLU A 269 -10.40 5.09 -11.09
C GLU A 269 -9.49 5.75 -12.14
N GLN A 270 -8.92 4.98 -13.06
CA GLN A 270 -8.07 5.49 -14.15
C GLN A 270 -8.84 6.46 -15.07
N ARG A 271 -10.11 6.16 -15.38
CA ARG A 271 -10.95 7.06 -16.17
C ARG A 271 -11.15 8.39 -15.46
N GLN A 272 -11.42 8.39 -14.16
CA GLN A 272 -11.61 9.61 -13.38
C GLN A 272 -10.28 10.37 -13.19
N ALA A 273 -9.18 9.68 -12.97
CA ALA A 273 -7.84 10.25 -12.89
C ALA A 273 -7.49 11.00 -14.20
N ARG A 274 -7.71 10.37 -15.36
CA ARG A 274 -7.49 11.01 -16.68
C ARG A 274 -8.33 12.27 -16.85
N ARG A 275 -9.63 12.20 -16.58
CA ARG A 275 -10.52 13.36 -16.68
C ARG A 275 -10.12 14.50 -15.73
N CYS A 276 -9.70 14.11 -14.51
CA CYS A 276 -9.19 15.06 -13.52
C CYS A 276 -7.92 15.75 -14.03
N ALA A 277 -6.95 14.99 -14.52
CA ALA A 277 -5.69 15.51 -15.05
C ALA A 277 -5.92 16.46 -16.24
N GLU A 278 -6.70 16.05 -17.24
CA GLU A 278 -7.05 16.89 -18.40
C GLU A 278 -7.77 18.18 -18.00
N GLY A 279 -8.65 18.09 -16.99
CA GLY A 279 -9.35 19.27 -16.47
C GLY A 279 -8.41 20.25 -15.77
N LEU A 280 -7.50 19.75 -14.92
CA LEU A 280 -6.51 20.58 -14.24
C LEU A 280 -5.50 21.21 -15.23
N GLN A 281 -5.08 20.49 -16.27
CA GLN A 281 -4.22 21.02 -17.33
C GLN A 281 -4.88 22.16 -18.09
N LYS A 282 -6.19 22.03 -18.40
CA LYS A 282 -6.96 23.14 -19.03
C LYS A 282 -7.09 24.35 -18.13
N LEU A 283 -6.95 24.20 -16.82
CA LEU A 283 -6.89 25.32 -15.86
C LEU A 283 -5.48 25.91 -15.70
N GLY A 284 -4.49 25.45 -16.49
CA GLY A 284 -3.12 25.96 -16.46
C GLY A 284 -2.28 25.45 -15.27
N MET A 285 -2.70 24.41 -14.59
CA MET A 285 -1.95 23.85 -13.47
C MET A 285 -0.87 22.87 -13.95
N GLN A 286 0.25 22.77 -13.22
CA GLN A 286 1.24 21.71 -13.44
C GLN A 286 0.68 20.39 -12.90
N VAL A 287 0.49 19.41 -13.78
CA VAL A 287 -0.14 18.12 -13.47
C VAL A 287 0.83 16.98 -13.74
N PHE A 288 0.96 16.07 -12.79
CA PHE A 288 1.74 14.84 -12.93
C PHE A 288 0.81 13.71 -13.32
N PHE A 289 0.81 13.37 -14.59
CA PHE A 289 -0.01 12.32 -15.19
C PHE A 289 0.68 11.80 -16.46
N GLY A 290 0.72 10.47 -16.63
CA GLY A 290 1.42 9.86 -17.77
C GLY A 290 0.93 8.45 -18.09
N GLU A 291 1.77 7.70 -18.77
CA GLU A 291 1.55 6.27 -19.00
C GLU A 291 1.68 5.50 -17.67
N HIS A 292 1.12 4.28 -17.63
CA HIS A 292 1.15 3.42 -16.43
C HIS A 292 0.57 4.12 -15.20
N GLN A 293 -0.58 4.76 -15.36
CA GLN A 293 -1.24 5.57 -14.33
C GLN A 293 -2.29 4.76 -13.57
N ALA A 294 -2.27 4.81 -12.24
CA ALA A 294 -3.34 4.36 -11.34
C ALA A 294 -4.39 5.47 -11.09
N GLY A 295 -5.24 5.29 -10.09
CA GLY A 295 -6.32 6.22 -9.74
C GLY A 295 -5.91 7.49 -8.99
N THR A 296 -4.63 7.86 -8.97
CA THR A 296 -4.09 9.01 -8.23
C THR A 296 -3.49 10.03 -9.18
N VAL A 297 -3.79 11.32 -8.96
CA VAL A 297 -3.24 12.46 -9.70
C VAL A 297 -2.70 13.48 -8.72
N SER A 298 -1.48 13.95 -8.94
CA SER A 298 -0.91 15.08 -8.21
C SER A 298 -0.73 16.28 -9.09
N PHE A 299 -0.89 17.47 -8.53
CA PHE A 299 -0.70 18.73 -9.24
C PHE A 299 -0.12 19.80 -8.31
N VAL A 300 0.53 20.79 -8.90
CA VAL A 300 0.96 22.02 -8.23
C VAL A 300 0.00 23.13 -8.63
N PRO A 301 -0.77 23.70 -7.68
CA PRO A 301 -1.66 24.82 -7.94
C PRO A 301 -0.87 26.14 -8.12
N GLY A 302 -1.52 27.20 -8.60
CA GLY A 302 -0.92 28.53 -8.69
C GLY A 302 -0.67 29.24 -7.35
N MET A 303 -0.83 28.55 -6.23
CA MET A 303 -0.64 29.01 -4.87
C MET A 303 0.05 27.91 -4.05
N ASP A 304 0.28 28.09 -2.75
CA ASP A 304 0.78 27.02 -1.90
C ASP A 304 -0.21 25.85 -1.81
N CYS A 305 0.33 24.63 -1.72
CA CYS A 305 -0.48 23.41 -1.78
C CYS A 305 -1.42 23.24 -0.58
N GLU A 306 -1.00 23.66 0.60
CA GLU A 306 -1.79 23.55 1.83
C GLU A 306 -2.97 24.50 1.81
N GLY A 307 -2.76 25.76 1.43
CA GLY A 307 -3.83 26.74 1.25
C GLY A 307 -4.84 26.33 0.17
N ALA A 308 -4.36 25.72 -0.93
CA ALA A 308 -5.26 25.16 -1.95
C ALA A 308 -6.13 24.04 -1.38
N ALA A 309 -5.55 23.11 -0.61
CA ALA A 309 -6.29 22.04 0.04
C ALA A 309 -7.31 22.56 1.07
N GLU A 310 -6.98 23.60 1.84
CA GLU A 310 -7.92 24.25 2.76
C GLU A 310 -9.11 24.88 2.02
N ILE A 311 -8.87 25.58 0.91
CA ILE A 311 -9.94 26.17 0.11
C ILE A 311 -10.88 25.09 -0.43
N LEU A 312 -10.33 23.97 -0.90
CA LEU A 312 -11.11 22.80 -1.34
C LEU A 312 -11.90 22.17 -0.19
N ALA A 313 -11.28 22.02 0.98
CA ALA A 313 -11.94 21.47 2.17
C ALA A 313 -13.13 22.32 2.62
N ARG A 314 -13.00 23.67 2.62
CA ARG A 314 -14.12 24.60 2.90
C ARG A 314 -15.29 24.47 1.91
N ARG A 315 -15.03 23.93 0.71
CA ARG A 315 -16.03 23.61 -0.31
C ARG A 315 -16.54 22.17 -0.23
N GLY A 316 -16.19 21.46 0.83
CA GLY A 316 -16.62 20.08 1.06
C GLY A 316 -15.88 19.04 0.21
N ILE A 317 -14.66 19.31 -0.24
CA ILE A 317 -13.82 18.41 -1.04
C ILE A 317 -12.57 18.06 -0.24
N ALA A 318 -12.43 16.78 0.08
CA ALA A 318 -11.28 16.26 0.82
C ALA A 318 -10.19 15.80 -0.16
N VAL A 319 -9.06 16.49 -0.16
CA VAL A 319 -7.80 16.16 -0.83
C VAL A 319 -6.66 16.23 0.16
N ARG A 320 -5.46 15.84 -0.24
CA ARG A 320 -4.28 15.94 0.62
C ARG A 320 -3.20 16.78 -0.03
N ALA A 321 -2.53 17.63 0.76
CA ALA A 321 -1.38 18.42 0.32
C ALA A 321 -0.09 18.01 1.01
N GLY A 322 1.05 18.42 0.48
CA GLY A 322 2.39 18.28 1.03
C GLY A 322 3.22 17.15 0.40
N LEU A 323 4.12 16.54 1.19
CA LEU A 323 5.08 15.53 0.70
C LEU A 323 4.58 14.08 0.80
N HIS A 324 3.37 13.85 1.28
CA HIS A 324 2.71 12.53 1.32
C HIS A 324 3.56 11.39 1.91
N CYS A 325 4.51 11.70 2.81
CA CYS A 325 5.48 10.75 3.38
C CYS A 325 6.36 10.03 2.33
N ALA A 326 6.63 10.64 1.19
CA ALA A 326 7.44 10.07 0.12
C ALA A 326 8.42 11.11 -0.48
N PRO A 327 9.43 11.55 0.28
CA PRO A 327 10.36 12.58 -0.17
C PRO A 327 11.10 12.19 -1.45
N PHE A 328 11.48 10.92 -1.63
CA PHE A 328 12.14 10.47 -2.87
C PHE A 328 11.28 10.67 -4.12
N ALA A 329 9.96 10.48 -4.01
CA ALA A 329 9.04 10.76 -5.10
C ALA A 329 9.05 12.27 -5.47
N HIS A 330 9.08 13.13 -4.46
CA HIS A 330 9.14 14.57 -4.67
C HIS A 330 10.51 15.05 -5.18
N GLU A 331 11.61 14.44 -4.75
CA GLU A 331 12.95 14.66 -5.35
C GLU A 331 12.94 14.28 -6.84
N SER A 332 12.37 13.12 -7.18
CA SER A 332 12.25 12.63 -8.56
C SER A 332 11.41 13.53 -9.45
N ALA A 333 10.42 14.24 -8.89
CA ALA A 333 9.52 15.14 -9.61
C ALA A 333 9.92 16.62 -9.54
N GLY A 334 10.99 16.99 -8.79
CA GLY A 334 11.38 18.37 -8.57
C GLY A 334 10.37 19.18 -7.74
N THR A 335 9.61 18.51 -6.87
CA THR A 335 8.55 19.14 -6.04
C THR A 335 8.83 19.05 -4.54
N LEU A 336 10.09 18.84 -4.15
CA LEU A 336 10.45 18.68 -2.73
C LEU A 336 10.13 19.95 -1.92
N GLU A 337 10.37 21.13 -2.50
CA GLU A 337 10.14 22.41 -1.85
C GLU A 337 8.64 22.84 -1.85
N THR A 338 7.90 22.45 -2.88
CA THR A 338 6.51 22.88 -3.05
C THR A 338 5.49 21.89 -2.53
N GLY A 339 5.86 20.62 -2.44
CA GLY A 339 4.88 19.55 -2.31
C GLY A 339 3.94 19.48 -3.52
N THR A 340 2.86 18.74 -3.37
CA THR A 340 1.76 18.68 -4.36
C THR A 340 0.42 18.60 -3.65
N VAL A 341 -0.66 18.95 -4.35
CA VAL A 341 -2.02 18.55 -3.99
C VAL A 341 -2.31 17.23 -4.68
N ARG A 342 -2.68 16.22 -3.92
CA ARG A 342 -3.00 14.88 -4.40
C ARG A 342 -4.51 14.62 -4.38
N VAL A 343 -5.02 14.17 -5.51
CA VAL A 343 -6.38 13.65 -5.70
C VAL A 343 -6.28 12.16 -5.91
N SER A 344 -6.94 11.35 -5.11
CA SER A 344 -6.95 9.90 -5.24
C SER A 344 -8.38 9.36 -5.21
N PHE A 345 -8.77 8.72 -6.29
CA PHE A 345 -10.06 8.08 -6.47
C PHE A 345 -10.12 6.75 -5.71
N GLY A 346 -11.29 6.20 -5.50
CA GLY A 346 -11.52 4.94 -4.82
C GLY A 346 -12.53 4.08 -5.56
N HIS A 347 -12.89 2.95 -4.97
CA HIS A 347 -13.81 1.96 -5.53
C HIS A 347 -15.21 2.48 -5.90
N ASP A 348 -15.58 3.65 -5.39
CA ASP A 348 -16.83 4.38 -5.65
C ASP A 348 -16.62 5.60 -6.58
N ALA A 349 -15.52 5.63 -7.33
CA ALA A 349 -15.18 6.72 -8.23
C ALA A 349 -16.24 6.93 -9.32
N ASP A 350 -16.75 8.16 -9.44
CA ASP A 350 -17.76 8.55 -10.40
C ASP A 350 -17.50 9.91 -11.08
N ASP A 351 -18.26 10.18 -12.13
CA ASP A 351 -18.16 11.41 -12.91
C ASP A 351 -18.49 12.67 -12.10
N ARG A 352 -19.41 12.59 -11.16
CA ARG A 352 -19.85 13.68 -10.31
C ARG A 352 -18.72 14.16 -9.39
N GLN A 353 -17.99 13.24 -8.79
CA GLN A 353 -16.85 13.57 -7.94
C GLN A 353 -15.82 14.40 -8.70
N THR A 354 -15.45 13.99 -9.92
CA THR A 354 -14.50 14.69 -10.77
C THR A 354 -15.03 16.05 -11.21
N GLN A 355 -16.30 16.14 -11.63
CA GLN A 355 -16.92 17.39 -12.07
C GLN A 355 -16.95 18.43 -10.95
N VAL A 356 -17.41 18.04 -9.75
CA VAL A 356 -17.50 18.96 -8.60
C VAL A 356 -16.11 19.41 -8.17
N PHE A 357 -15.14 18.51 -8.18
CA PHE A 357 -13.74 18.86 -7.90
C PHE A 357 -13.20 19.90 -8.90
N LEU A 358 -13.33 19.67 -10.20
CA LEU A 358 -12.83 20.59 -11.23
C LEU A 358 -13.50 21.96 -11.17
N GLN A 359 -14.82 22.03 -10.88
CA GLN A 359 -15.53 23.30 -10.67
C GLN A 359 -14.97 24.07 -9.45
N ALA A 360 -14.53 23.38 -8.44
CA ALA A 360 -13.93 23.99 -7.25
C ALA A 360 -12.47 24.40 -7.52
N ALA A 361 -11.70 23.55 -8.23
CA ALA A 361 -10.32 23.83 -8.61
C ALA A 361 -10.20 25.05 -9.53
N ALA A 362 -11.16 25.26 -10.44
CA ALA A 362 -11.22 26.44 -11.30
C ALA A 362 -11.34 27.78 -10.53
N LYS A 363 -11.68 27.73 -9.25
CA LYS A 363 -11.78 28.91 -8.37
C LYS A 363 -10.56 29.05 -7.43
N LEU A 364 -9.55 28.22 -7.59
CA LEU A 364 -8.27 28.43 -6.90
C LEU A 364 -7.54 29.61 -7.54
N PRO A 365 -6.83 30.44 -6.74
CA PRO A 365 -6.00 31.49 -7.29
C PRO A 365 -4.93 30.90 -8.22
N VAL A 366 -4.86 31.41 -9.44
CA VAL A 366 -3.78 31.07 -10.37
C VAL A 366 -2.76 32.20 -10.27
N ARG A 367 -1.49 31.91 -10.02
CA ARG A 367 -0.43 32.91 -10.15
C ARG A 367 -0.47 33.42 -11.61
N SER A 368 -0.73 34.70 -11.81
CA SER A 368 -0.33 35.36 -13.05
C SER A 368 1.18 35.22 -13.17
N LEU A 369 1.63 34.44 -14.16
CA LEU A 369 3.02 34.36 -14.57
C LEU A 369 3.57 35.75 -14.90
#